data_75ec864670ce89dc432612462c40e4ce
#
_entry.id   75ec864670ce89dc432612462c40e4ce
#
_cell.length_a   1.000
_cell.length_b   1.000
_cell.length_c   1.000
_cell.angle_alpha   90.00
_cell.angle_beta   90.00
_cell.angle_gamma   90.00
#
_symmetry.space_group_name_H-M   'P 1'
#
loop_
_entity.id
_entity.type
_entity.pdbx_description
1 polymer ?
#
loop_
_entity_poly.entity_id
_entity_poly.type
_entity_poly.pdbx_seq_one_letter_code
_entity_poly.pdbx_strand_id
1 'polypeptide(L)'
;MNDSITVGLAQIAPVWLDRNRTLDKVIDWVEQAADEGCQLVAFGETLVPGYPFWLSSTDGAQFDSDVQKEIHAHYLDQAVCIEAGHLDALCEVAADREIEVMVGCYERPQDRGGHTGYCSLIRVDRYGNVRNSHRKLMPTYEERLSWGTGDGHGLRVFELGPFTVGGLNCWENWMPLARSALYAQGEDLHVAVWPGAQRNTIDSTRFIAFESRSWVLSVSGLMRHEDIPDDMPARDEIIKNTPRLMSDGGSCIAAPDGAWLIEPVVGAEELLVATVDHETVRRERQNFDPFGHYSRPDVLQLKVNRARQTGVDFTDEDEGV
;
A
#
# COMPACT_ATOMS: atom_id res chain seq x y z
N MET A 1 11.81 -16.42 -22.93
CA MET A 1 11.50 -15.30 -22.00
C MET A 1 11.63 -15.88 -20.60
N ASN A 2 12.18 -15.14 -19.65
CA ASN A 2 12.26 -15.61 -18.27
C ASN A 2 10.81 -15.68 -17.72
N ASP A 3 10.42 -16.84 -17.20
CA ASP A 3 9.05 -17.10 -16.72
C ASP A 3 8.90 -16.77 -15.23
N SER A 4 9.89 -16.10 -14.64
CA SER A 4 9.96 -15.76 -13.22
C SER A 4 10.49 -14.34 -13.00
N ILE A 5 10.15 -13.77 -11.85
CA ILE A 5 10.70 -12.52 -11.34
C ILE A 5 11.14 -12.68 -9.88
N THR A 6 12.08 -11.86 -9.46
CA THR A 6 12.47 -11.74 -8.05
C THR A 6 11.76 -10.53 -7.42
N VAL A 7 11.16 -10.72 -6.27
CA VAL A 7 10.37 -9.72 -5.55
C VAL A 7 10.93 -9.51 -4.14
N GLY A 8 10.84 -8.28 -3.64
CA GLY A 8 11.23 -7.91 -2.29
C GLY A 8 10.05 -7.36 -1.48
N LEU A 9 9.90 -7.78 -0.23
CA LEU A 9 8.98 -7.21 0.73
C LEU A 9 9.81 -6.56 1.84
N ALA A 10 9.80 -5.24 1.88
CA ALA A 10 10.53 -4.48 2.90
C ALA A 10 9.66 -4.30 4.15
N GLN A 11 9.82 -5.18 5.13
CA GLN A 11 9.19 -5.08 6.42
C GLN A 11 10.00 -4.14 7.29
N ILE A 12 9.62 -2.88 7.35
CA ILE A 12 10.35 -1.83 8.08
C ILE A 12 9.44 -0.94 8.93
N ALA A 13 10.02 -0.29 9.93
CA ALA A 13 9.39 0.80 10.66
C ALA A 13 9.65 2.14 9.96
N PRO A 14 8.70 3.09 9.97
CA PRO A 14 9.00 4.47 9.57
C PRO A 14 9.88 5.16 10.61
N VAL A 15 10.47 6.28 10.26
CA VAL A 15 10.75 7.35 11.25
C VAL A 15 9.43 8.05 11.45
N TRP A 16 8.69 7.68 12.48
CA TRP A 16 7.25 7.90 12.54
C TRP A 16 6.87 9.36 12.49
N LEU A 17 5.99 9.68 11.54
CA LEU A 17 5.49 11.00 11.17
C LEU A 17 6.58 12.01 10.77
N ASP A 18 7.71 11.49 10.23
CA ASP A 18 8.73 12.27 9.52
C ASP A 18 8.86 11.75 8.09
N ARG A 19 8.26 12.48 7.15
CA ARG A 19 8.25 12.10 5.72
C ARG A 19 9.64 11.95 5.14
N ASN A 20 10.49 12.94 5.35
CA ASN A 20 11.78 12.99 4.67
C ASN A 20 12.70 11.87 5.15
N ARG A 21 12.84 11.70 6.47
CA ARG A 21 13.66 10.62 7.04
C ARG A 21 13.10 9.24 6.72
N THR A 22 11.79 9.10 6.61
CA THR A 22 11.18 7.83 6.19
C THR A 22 11.44 7.56 4.71
N LEU A 23 11.38 8.58 3.84
CA LEU A 23 11.73 8.42 2.42
C LEU A 23 13.20 8.08 2.22
N ASP A 24 14.13 8.72 2.95
CA ASP A 24 15.54 8.34 2.92
C ASP A 24 15.72 6.86 3.25
N LYS A 25 15.05 6.40 4.30
CA LYS A 25 15.07 4.98 4.68
C LYS A 25 14.45 4.08 3.59
N VAL A 26 13.34 4.47 2.98
CA VAL A 26 12.73 3.71 1.87
C VAL A 26 13.70 3.58 0.70
N ILE A 27 14.41 4.66 0.36
CA ILE A 27 15.43 4.66 -0.70
C ILE A 27 16.55 3.64 -0.40
N ASP A 28 17.10 3.65 0.82
CA ASP A 28 18.12 2.68 1.22
C ASP A 28 17.63 1.22 1.04
N TRP A 29 16.36 0.94 1.35
CA TRP A 29 15.80 -0.40 1.18
C TRP A 29 15.46 -0.74 -0.28
N VAL A 30 15.15 0.24 -1.12
CA VAL A 30 15.03 0.06 -2.58
C VAL A 30 16.38 -0.33 -3.18
N GLU A 31 17.46 0.33 -2.77
CA GLU A 31 18.82 0.00 -3.21
C GLU A 31 19.20 -1.42 -2.80
N GLN A 32 18.95 -1.82 -1.54
CA GLN A 32 19.19 -3.17 -1.07
C GLN A 32 18.39 -4.21 -1.87
N ALA A 33 17.10 -3.95 -2.13
CA ALA A 33 16.28 -4.86 -2.94
C ALA A 33 16.81 -5.01 -4.37
N ALA A 34 17.29 -3.91 -4.97
CA ALA A 34 17.90 -3.95 -6.29
C ALA A 34 19.22 -4.73 -6.28
N ASP A 35 20.05 -4.60 -5.23
CA ASP A 35 21.29 -5.37 -5.07
C ASP A 35 21.03 -6.87 -4.94
N GLU A 36 19.89 -7.28 -4.33
CA GLU A 36 19.42 -8.67 -4.28
C GLU A 36 18.73 -9.13 -5.60
N GLY A 37 18.71 -8.28 -6.63
CA GLY A 37 18.15 -8.59 -7.94
C GLY A 37 16.62 -8.54 -8.03
N CYS A 38 15.96 -7.88 -7.07
CA CYS A 38 14.52 -7.69 -7.13
C CYS A 38 14.10 -6.80 -8.30
N GLN A 39 13.04 -7.19 -8.98
CA GLN A 39 12.40 -6.40 -10.05
C GLN A 39 11.22 -5.58 -9.52
N LEU A 40 10.72 -5.94 -8.34
CA LEU A 40 9.68 -5.25 -7.59
C LEU A 40 10.05 -5.26 -6.11
N VAL A 41 9.92 -4.11 -5.45
CA VAL A 41 9.93 -4.02 -3.99
C VAL A 41 8.66 -3.36 -3.49
N ALA A 42 8.06 -3.91 -2.43
CA ALA A 42 6.85 -3.39 -1.81
C ALA A 42 7.07 -3.03 -0.34
N PHE A 43 6.37 -2.00 0.13
CA PHE A 43 6.42 -1.46 1.48
C PHE A 43 5.02 -1.43 2.10
N GLY A 44 4.95 -1.39 3.44
CA GLY A 44 3.71 -1.43 4.20
C GLY A 44 2.76 -0.26 3.94
N GLU A 45 1.50 -0.42 4.38
CA GLU A 45 0.45 0.60 4.27
C GLU A 45 0.86 1.87 5.03
N THR A 46 0.72 3.02 4.35
CA THR A 46 0.98 4.34 4.94
C THR A 46 2.33 4.42 5.66
N LEU A 47 3.34 3.68 5.17
CA LEU A 47 4.69 3.72 5.74
C LEU A 47 5.24 5.14 5.74
N VAL A 48 4.94 5.93 4.70
CA VAL A 48 5.35 7.34 4.60
C VAL A 48 4.16 8.26 4.89
N PRO A 49 4.17 9.02 5.99
CA PRO A 49 5.19 9.11 7.02
C PRO A 49 4.96 8.14 8.19
N GLY A 50 3.90 7.35 8.19
CA GLY A 50 3.52 6.40 9.22
C GLY A 50 2.02 6.26 9.40
N TYR A 51 1.58 5.12 9.90
CA TYR A 51 0.18 4.84 10.23
C TYR A 51 -0.27 5.67 11.45
N PRO A 52 -1.53 6.16 11.50
CA PRO A 52 -2.00 7.08 12.54
C PRO A 52 -2.30 6.39 13.88
N PHE A 53 -1.31 5.75 14.49
CA PHE A 53 -1.45 5.02 15.77
C PHE A 53 -1.90 5.89 16.95
N TRP A 54 -1.71 7.22 16.87
CA TRP A 54 -2.15 8.12 17.94
C TRP A 54 -3.68 8.12 18.13
N LEU A 55 -4.46 7.87 17.09
CA LEU A 55 -5.92 7.95 17.15
C LEU A 55 -6.51 7.07 18.25
N SER A 56 -5.99 5.84 18.40
CA SER A 56 -6.45 4.91 19.43
C SER A 56 -5.85 5.18 20.82
N SER A 57 -4.77 5.95 20.91
CA SER A 57 -4.02 6.16 22.16
C SER A 57 -4.20 7.53 22.81
N THR A 58 -4.78 8.49 22.07
CA THR A 58 -4.98 9.89 22.54
C THR A 58 -6.45 10.34 22.44
N ASP A 59 -7.41 9.41 22.56
CA ASP A 59 -8.85 9.69 22.44
C ASP A 59 -9.21 10.40 21.12
N GLY A 60 -8.80 9.83 19.99
CA GLY A 60 -8.93 10.40 18.64
C GLY A 60 -10.33 10.81 18.21
N ALA A 61 -11.38 10.24 18.84
CA ALA A 61 -12.78 10.59 18.58
C ALA A 61 -13.29 11.79 19.38
N GLN A 62 -12.48 12.38 20.27
CA GLN A 62 -12.88 13.55 21.04
C GLN A 62 -13.03 14.76 20.11
N PHE A 63 -14.26 15.29 20.03
CA PHE A 63 -14.55 16.46 19.21
C PHE A 63 -13.84 17.71 19.76
N ASP A 64 -13.27 18.50 18.84
CA ASP A 64 -12.62 19.79 19.10
C ASP A 64 -11.42 19.73 20.06
N SER A 65 -10.76 18.58 20.17
CA SER A 65 -9.56 18.36 20.98
C SER A 65 -8.35 19.09 20.40
N ASP A 66 -7.66 19.92 21.21
CA ASP A 66 -6.45 20.62 20.79
C ASP A 66 -5.31 19.64 20.45
N VAL A 67 -5.19 18.54 21.19
CA VAL A 67 -4.19 17.47 20.93
C VAL A 67 -4.44 16.86 19.54
N GLN A 68 -5.69 16.55 19.20
CA GLN A 68 -6.00 16.00 17.87
C GLN A 68 -5.72 16.99 16.75
N LYS A 69 -6.00 18.28 16.95
CA LYS A 69 -5.71 19.33 15.98
C LYS A 69 -4.20 19.49 15.76
N GLU A 70 -3.42 19.48 16.82
CA GLU A 70 -1.97 19.60 16.76
C GLU A 70 -1.33 18.41 16.01
N ILE A 71 -1.68 17.18 16.38
CA ILE A 71 -1.17 15.99 15.71
C ILE A 71 -1.63 15.94 14.25
N HIS A 72 -2.90 16.26 13.98
CA HIS A 72 -3.42 16.31 12.62
C HIS A 72 -2.70 17.33 11.73
N ALA A 73 -2.43 18.53 12.26
CA ALA A 73 -1.67 19.55 11.53
C ALA A 73 -0.27 19.07 11.18
N HIS A 74 0.45 18.49 12.15
CA HIS A 74 1.76 17.87 11.93
C HIS A 74 1.68 16.76 10.87
N TYR A 75 0.73 15.82 11.01
CA TYR A 75 0.57 14.71 10.07
C TYR A 75 0.29 15.18 8.64
N LEU A 76 -0.54 16.21 8.50
CA LEU A 76 -0.85 16.78 7.19
C LEU A 76 0.37 17.49 6.56
N ASP A 77 1.24 18.10 7.36
CA ASP A 77 2.49 18.71 6.89
C ASP A 77 3.50 17.65 6.47
N GLN A 78 3.47 16.47 7.08
CA GLN A 78 4.30 15.32 6.74
C GLN A 78 3.69 14.45 5.63
N ALA A 79 2.53 14.78 5.10
CA ALA A 79 1.92 14.05 4.00
C ALA A 79 2.73 14.16 2.70
N VAL A 80 2.66 13.12 1.89
CA VAL A 80 3.24 13.10 0.54
C VAL A 80 2.35 13.90 -0.41
N CYS A 81 2.93 14.89 -1.07
CA CYS A 81 2.32 15.59 -2.20
C CYS A 81 3.14 15.25 -3.44
N ILE A 82 2.57 14.48 -4.35
CA ILE A 82 3.25 14.00 -5.56
C ILE A 82 3.59 15.20 -6.44
N GLU A 83 2.65 16.12 -6.61
CA GLU A 83 2.79 17.30 -7.46
C GLU A 83 3.82 18.32 -6.92
N ALA A 84 4.19 18.21 -5.64
CA ALA A 84 5.25 19.02 -5.02
C ALA A 84 6.64 18.36 -5.10
N GLY A 85 6.76 17.21 -5.78
CA GLY A 85 8.03 16.53 -5.97
C GLY A 85 8.54 15.75 -4.75
N HIS A 86 7.66 15.44 -3.76
CA HIS A 86 8.11 14.73 -2.55
C HIS A 86 8.64 13.32 -2.83
N LEU A 87 8.34 12.74 -3.99
CA LEU A 87 8.82 11.41 -4.40
C LEU A 87 9.95 11.47 -5.44
N ASP A 88 10.46 12.65 -5.82
CA ASP A 88 11.42 12.77 -6.92
C ASP A 88 12.69 11.94 -6.67
N ALA A 89 13.27 11.98 -5.46
CA ALA A 89 14.44 11.19 -5.12
C ALA A 89 14.15 9.66 -5.18
N LEU A 90 12.97 9.22 -4.77
CA LEU A 90 12.55 7.82 -4.91
C LEU A 90 12.38 7.45 -6.40
N CYS A 91 11.82 8.34 -7.20
CA CYS A 91 11.70 8.16 -8.66
C CYS A 91 13.07 8.04 -9.34
N GLU A 92 14.04 8.87 -8.94
CA GLU A 92 15.41 8.81 -9.44
C GLU A 92 16.06 7.46 -9.15
N VAL A 93 15.99 6.98 -7.89
CA VAL A 93 16.57 5.68 -7.51
C VAL A 93 15.85 4.52 -8.21
N ALA A 94 14.51 4.55 -8.32
CA ALA A 94 13.76 3.54 -9.05
C ALA A 94 14.20 3.44 -10.52
N ALA A 95 14.49 4.58 -11.17
CA ALA A 95 15.02 4.62 -12.54
C ALA A 95 16.45 4.12 -12.62
N ASP A 96 17.34 4.60 -11.75
CA ASP A 96 18.76 4.24 -11.74
C ASP A 96 18.98 2.74 -11.48
N ARG A 97 18.12 2.15 -10.64
CA ARG A 97 18.18 0.72 -10.29
C ARG A 97 17.26 -0.16 -11.17
N GLU A 98 16.48 0.42 -12.08
CA GLU A 98 15.52 -0.26 -12.95
C GLU A 98 14.51 -1.16 -12.19
N ILE A 99 14.03 -0.71 -11.01
CA ILE A 99 13.15 -1.46 -10.12
C ILE A 99 11.76 -0.83 -9.99
N GLU A 100 10.70 -1.66 -9.98
CA GLU A 100 9.34 -1.22 -9.63
C GLU A 100 9.23 -1.05 -8.12
N VAL A 101 8.61 0.04 -7.67
CA VAL A 101 8.39 0.31 -6.24
C VAL A 101 6.90 0.48 -5.97
N MET A 102 6.37 -0.24 -4.98
CA MET A 102 5.03 -0.03 -4.45
C MET A 102 5.12 0.40 -2.98
N VAL A 103 4.74 1.63 -2.67
CA VAL A 103 4.90 2.22 -1.33
C VAL A 103 3.59 2.77 -0.80
N GLY A 104 3.24 2.41 0.44
CA GLY A 104 2.10 2.99 1.15
C GLY A 104 2.42 4.39 1.69
N CYS A 105 1.58 5.37 1.35
CA CYS A 105 1.78 6.76 1.73
C CYS A 105 0.51 7.39 2.29
N TYR A 106 0.67 8.38 3.17
CA TYR A 106 -0.36 9.39 3.44
C TYR A 106 -0.24 10.48 2.38
N GLU A 107 -1.13 10.47 1.38
CA GLU A 107 -1.14 11.39 0.24
C GLU A 107 -1.97 12.63 0.54
N ARG A 108 -1.40 13.82 0.29
CA ARG A 108 -2.12 15.11 0.29
C ARG A 108 -2.13 15.67 -1.13
N PRO A 109 -3.14 15.35 -1.95
CA PRO A 109 -3.18 15.79 -3.32
C PRO A 109 -3.62 17.23 -3.45
N GLN A 110 -3.21 17.90 -4.53
CA GLN A 110 -3.59 19.28 -4.81
C GLN A 110 -5.05 19.41 -5.32
N ASP A 111 -5.65 18.31 -5.78
CA ASP A 111 -7.02 18.27 -6.32
C ASP A 111 -8.13 18.37 -5.24
N ARG A 112 -7.77 18.57 -3.95
CA ARG A 112 -8.69 18.55 -2.80
C ARG A 112 -8.55 19.73 -1.84
N GLY A 113 -8.06 20.86 -2.28
CA GLY A 113 -7.91 22.05 -1.45
C GLY A 113 -6.81 21.94 -0.38
N GLY A 114 -6.01 20.87 -0.38
CA GLY A 114 -4.80 20.73 0.44
C GLY A 114 -5.00 20.45 1.92
N HIS A 115 -6.23 20.15 2.39
CA HIS A 115 -6.53 19.91 3.81
C HIS A 115 -7.13 18.51 4.08
N THR A 116 -7.16 17.65 3.08
CA THR A 116 -7.57 16.24 3.19
C THR A 116 -6.45 15.36 2.69
N GLY A 117 -6.10 14.34 3.48
CA GLY A 117 -5.15 13.33 3.09
C GLY A 117 -5.79 11.96 2.93
N TYR A 118 -5.15 11.10 2.18
CA TYR A 118 -5.61 9.76 1.82
C TYR A 118 -4.54 8.72 2.14
N CYS A 119 -4.95 7.55 2.62
CA CYS A 119 -4.10 6.38 2.55
C CYS A 119 -4.01 5.94 1.09
N SER A 120 -2.81 5.95 0.52
CA SER A 120 -2.58 5.67 -0.88
C SER A 120 -1.48 4.63 -1.07
N LEU A 121 -1.72 3.65 -1.92
CA LEU A 121 -0.69 2.78 -2.46
C LEU A 121 -0.18 3.39 -3.76
N ILE A 122 1.06 3.87 -3.73
CA ILE A 122 1.69 4.57 -4.85
C ILE A 122 2.63 3.60 -5.56
N ARG A 123 2.55 3.58 -6.90
CA ARG A 123 3.48 2.85 -7.75
C ARG A 123 4.40 3.83 -8.47
N VAL A 124 5.71 3.62 -8.29
CA VAL A 124 6.76 4.22 -9.12
C VAL A 124 7.29 3.15 -10.06
N ASP A 125 7.28 3.41 -11.36
CA ASP A 125 7.78 2.44 -12.33
C ASP A 125 9.33 2.45 -12.42
N ARG A 126 9.87 1.40 -13.00
CA ARG A 126 11.31 1.22 -13.24
C ARG A 126 11.96 2.31 -14.12
N TYR A 127 11.21 3.26 -14.61
CA TYR A 127 11.67 4.42 -15.37
C TYR A 127 11.57 5.72 -14.55
N GLY A 128 11.24 5.63 -13.25
CA GLY A 128 11.13 6.75 -12.34
C GLY A 128 9.85 7.57 -12.46
N ASN A 129 8.77 6.99 -12.98
CA ASN A 129 7.50 7.71 -13.07
C ASN A 129 6.49 7.21 -12.05
N VAL A 130 5.82 8.11 -11.35
CA VAL A 130 4.61 7.77 -10.60
C VAL A 130 3.50 7.42 -11.58
N ARG A 131 3.08 6.15 -11.61
CA ARG A 131 2.10 5.61 -12.57
C ARG A 131 0.72 5.41 -11.98
N ASN A 132 0.64 5.19 -10.69
CA ASN A 132 -0.64 4.98 -10.02
C ASN A 132 -0.56 5.49 -8.59
N SER A 133 -1.64 6.12 -8.14
CA SER A 133 -1.93 6.37 -6.73
C SER A 133 -3.33 5.81 -6.46
N HIS A 134 -3.37 4.66 -5.78
CA HIS A 134 -4.60 4.03 -5.36
C HIS A 134 -4.95 4.50 -3.96
N ARG A 135 -5.91 5.44 -3.86
CA ARG A 135 -6.46 5.92 -2.58
C ARG A 135 -7.39 4.85 -2.01
N LYS A 136 -7.13 4.41 -0.79
CA LYS A 136 -7.92 3.38 -0.08
C LYS A 136 -9.42 3.70 -0.15
N LEU A 137 -10.20 2.75 -0.68
CA LEU A 137 -11.62 2.96 -0.96
C LEU A 137 -12.40 3.33 0.29
N MET A 138 -12.07 2.67 1.42
CA MET A 138 -12.72 2.90 2.70
C MET A 138 -11.71 2.81 3.84
N PRO A 139 -11.38 3.92 4.52
CA PRO A 139 -10.60 3.88 5.74
C PRO A 139 -11.28 3.01 6.81
N THR A 140 -10.47 2.29 7.58
CA THR A 140 -10.93 1.32 8.55
C THR A 140 -11.17 1.99 9.90
N TYR A 141 -12.33 1.83 10.48
CA TYR A 141 -12.72 2.25 11.83
C TYR A 141 -12.19 3.66 12.20
N GLU A 142 -11.20 3.78 13.11
CA GLU A 142 -10.61 5.05 13.55
C GLU A 142 -9.86 5.82 12.46
N GLU A 143 -9.37 5.15 11.44
CA GLU A 143 -8.71 5.80 10.29
C GLU A 143 -9.60 6.86 9.63
N ARG A 144 -10.93 6.71 9.71
CA ARG A 144 -11.94 7.65 9.21
C ARG A 144 -11.88 9.03 9.89
N LEU A 145 -11.25 9.11 11.04
CA LEU A 145 -11.02 10.38 11.74
C LEU A 145 -9.88 11.19 11.11
N SER A 146 -9.02 10.56 10.31
CA SER A 146 -7.84 11.18 9.72
C SER A 146 -7.82 11.13 8.19
N TRP A 147 -8.35 10.06 7.57
CA TRP A 147 -8.25 9.84 6.14
C TRP A 147 -9.57 10.03 5.40
N GLY A 148 -9.47 10.65 4.23
CA GLY A 148 -10.56 10.73 3.27
C GLY A 148 -10.86 9.38 2.61
N THR A 149 -12.11 9.19 2.18
CA THR A 149 -12.54 8.04 1.37
C THR A 149 -11.99 8.14 -0.04
N GLY A 150 -11.32 7.10 -0.51
CA GLY A 150 -10.77 7.02 -1.86
C GLY A 150 -11.81 6.77 -2.95
N ASP A 151 -11.32 6.57 -4.16
CA ASP A 151 -12.13 6.31 -5.36
C ASP A 151 -11.57 5.12 -6.16
N GLY A 152 -12.28 4.71 -7.19
CA GLY A 152 -11.87 3.56 -8.01
C GLY A 152 -10.77 3.88 -9.03
N HIS A 153 -10.24 5.09 -9.09
CA HIS A 153 -9.22 5.47 -10.08
C HIS A 153 -8.01 4.56 -10.06
N GLY A 154 -7.53 4.20 -8.87
CA GLY A 154 -6.34 3.40 -8.67
C GLY A 154 -6.55 1.89 -8.78
N LEU A 155 -7.77 1.38 -9.00
CA LEU A 155 -8.05 -0.05 -9.22
C LEU A 155 -7.55 -0.48 -10.62
N ARG A 156 -6.22 -0.53 -10.75
CA ARG A 156 -5.49 -0.79 -12.01
C ARG A 156 -4.40 -1.82 -11.76
N VAL A 157 -4.08 -2.55 -12.82
CA VAL A 157 -2.96 -3.49 -12.87
C VAL A 157 -1.88 -2.99 -13.83
N PHE A 158 -0.70 -3.59 -13.77
CA PHE A 158 0.40 -3.32 -14.69
C PHE A 158 1.17 -4.60 -15.01
N GLU A 159 1.86 -4.61 -16.12
CA GLU A 159 2.69 -5.75 -16.54
C GLU A 159 4.10 -5.64 -15.95
N LEU A 160 4.60 -6.75 -15.39
CA LEU A 160 5.97 -6.90 -14.92
C LEU A 160 6.50 -8.30 -15.27
N GLY A 161 7.39 -8.37 -16.26
CA GLY A 161 7.84 -9.65 -16.81
C GLY A 161 6.63 -10.44 -17.35
N PRO A 162 6.39 -11.68 -16.88
CA PRO A 162 5.23 -12.47 -17.29
C PRO A 162 3.96 -12.16 -16.48
N PHE A 163 4.04 -11.33 -15.44
CA PHE A 163 2.96 -11.10 -14.48
C PHE A 163 2.14 -9.84 -14.78
N THR A 164 0.86 -9.92 -14.42
CA THR A 164 -0.05 -8.80 -14.28
C THR A 164 -0.21 -8.49 -12.79
N VAL A 165 0.33 -7.36 -12.36
CA VAL A 165 0.48 -6.99 -10.94
C VAL A 165 -0.59 -5.99 -10.54
N GLY A 166 -1.24 -6.24 -9.41
CA GLY A 166 -2.16 -5.31 -8.74
C GLY A 166 -1.85 -5.17 -7.26
N GLY A 167 -2.64 -4.35 -6.56
CA GLY A 167 -2.48 -4.24 -5.11
C GLY A 167 -3.57 -3.44 -4.43
N LEU A 168 -3.77 -3.71 -3.14
CA LEU A 168 -4.79 -3.10 -2.27
C LEU A 168 -4.23 -2.81 -0.87
N ASN A 169 -4.89 -1.87 -0.16
CA ASN A 169 -4.53 -1.44 1.19
C ASN A 169 -5.32 -2.19 2.26
N CYS A 170 -4.66 -2.86 3.20
CA CYS A 170 -5.19 -3.39 4.45
C CYS A 170 -6.52 -4.17 4.30
N TRP A 171 -7.56 -3.80 5.03
CA TRP A 171 -8.88 -4.46 4.98
C TRP A 171 -9.61 -4.29 3.64
N GLU A 172 -9.13 -3.43 2.78
CA GLU A 172 -9.58 -3.40 1.39
C GLU A 172 -9.33 -4.75 0.69
N ASN A 173 -8.26 -5.46 1.10
CA ASN A 173 -8.01 -6.85 0.71
C ASN A 173 -9.12 -7.83 1.16
N TRP A 174 -9.96 -7.46 2.12
CA TRP A 174 -11.13 -8.26 2.52
C TRP A 174 -12.39 -7.91 1.74
N MET A 175 -12.38 -6.85 0.90
CA MET A 175 -13.51 -6.47 0.07
C MET A 175 -13.56 -7.33 -1.21
N PRO A 176 -14.51 -8.27 -1.37
CA PRO A 176 -14.52 -9.18 -2.52
C PRO A 176 -14.60 -8.45 -3.87
N LEU A 177 -15.36 -7.36 -3.93
CA LEU A 177 -15.55 -6.61 -5.19
C LEU A 177 -14.32 -5.81 -5.58
N ALA A 178 -13.51 -5.33 -4.61
CA ALA A 178 -12.25 -4.67 -4.90
C ALA A 178 -11.24 -5.65 -5.52
N ARG A 179 -11.10 -6.84 -4.94
CA ARG A 179 -10.28 -7.91 -5.51
C ARG A 179 -10.79 -8.32 -6.89
N SER A 180 -12.10 -8.52 -7.04
CA SER A 180 -12.73 -8.87 -8.32
C SER A 180 -12.44 -7.85 -9.42
N ALA A 181 -12.35 -6.55 -9.07
CA ALA A 181 -11.99 -5.51 -10.03
C ALA A 181 -10.55 -5.66 -10.56
N LEU A 182 -9.63 -6.20 -9.77
CA LEU A 182 -8.26 -6.51 -10.19
C LEU A 182 -8.20 -7.84 -10.95
N TYR A 183 -8.84 -8.89 -10.46
CA TYR A 183 -8.90 -10.20 -11.13
C TYR A 183 -9.46 -10.09 -12.54
N ALA A 184 -10.48 -9.25 -12.75
CA ALA A 184 -11.09 -8.99 -14.05
C ALA A 184 -10.13 -8.36 -15.07
N GLN A 185 -9.01 -7.80 -14.61
CA GLN A 185 -7.95 -7.24 -15.44
C GLN A 185 -6.80 -8.24 -15.69
N GLY A 186 -6.95 -9.49 -15.22
CA GLY A 186 -5.96 -10.54 -15.39
C GLY A 186 -4.90 -10.60 -14.28
N GLU A 187 -5.11 -9.91 -13.15
CA GLU A 187 -4.16 -9.95 -12.03
C GLU A 187 -3.78 -11.37 -11.64
N ASP A 188 -2.48 -11.63 -11.53
CA ASP A 188 -1.90 -12.92 -11.17
C ASP A 188 -0.70 -12.80 -10.19
N LEU A 189 -0.34 -11.56 -9.84
CA LEU A 189 0.53 -11.21 -8.72
C LEU A 189 -0.13 -10.06 -7.93
N HIS A 190 -0.52 -10.33 -6.70
CA HIS A 190 -1.24 -9.38 -5.84
C HIS A 190 -0.35 -8.87 -4.71
N VAL A 191 -0.24 -7.55 -4.56
CA VAL A 191 0.47 -6.89 -3.46
C VAL A 191 -0.53 -6.39 -2.43
N ALA A 192 -0.56 -7.02 -1.26
CA ALA A 192 -1.39 -6.64 -0.13
C ALA A 192 -0.56 -5.88 0.89
N VAL A 193 -0.77 -4.57 1.03
CA VAL A 193 -0.03 -3.75 1.99
C VAL A 193 -0.81 -3.58 3.30
N TRP A 194 -0.10 -3.68 4.44
CA TRP A 194 -0.69 -3.67 5.78
C TRP A 194 0.08 -2.70 6.70
N PRO A 195 -0.57 -2.11 7.71
CA PRO A 195 0.12 -1.28 8.69
C PRO A 195 0.98 -2.11 9.66
N GLY A 196 0.70 -3.41 9.72
CA GLY A 196 1.32 -4.40 10.60
C GLY A 196 0.32 -5.37 11.20
N ALA A 197 0.80 -6.22 12.10
CA ALA A 197 0.13 -7.31 12.79
C ALA A 197 -0.09 -8.58 11.93
N GLN A 198 0.64 -9.65 12.32
CA GLN A 198 0.54 -10.99 11.74
C GLN A 198 -0.91 -11.49 11.62
N ARG A 199 -1.79 -11.14 12.55
CA ARG A 199 -3.23 -11.52 12.51
C ARG A 199 -3.95 -11.07 11.25
N ASN A 200 -3.46 -10.01 10.57
CA ASN A 200 -4.06 -9.51 9.35
C ASN A 200 -3.64 -10.32 8.12
N THR A 201 -2.46 -10.92 8.17
CA THR A 201 -1.83 -11.56 7.00
C THR A 201 -1.97 -13.08 6.99
N ILE A 202 -1.91 -13.73 8.16
CA ILE A 202 -1.78 -15.18 8.28
C ILE A 202 -2.89 -15.97 7.58
N ASP A 203 -4.13 -15.53 7.65
CA ASP A 203 -5.26 -16.20 7.01
C ASP A 203 -5.60 -15.59 5.65
N SER A 204 -5.59 -14.25 5.56
CA SER A 204 -6.03 -13.53 4.36
C SER A 204 -5.11 -13.74 3.17
N THR A 205 -3.79 -13.76 3.36
CA THR A 205 -2.82 -13.94 2.27
C THR A 205 -3.04 -15.26 1.54
N ARG A 206 -3.14 -16.35 2.28
CA ARG A 206 -3.40 -17.69 1.71
C ARG A 206 -4.77 -17.80 1.08
N PHE A 207 -5.79 -17.21 1.73
CA PHE A 207 -7.15 -17.23 1.19
C PHE A 207 -7.22 -16.50 -0.15
N ILE A 208 -6.63 -15.31 -0.25
CA ILE A 208 -6.60 -14.52 -1.49
C ILE A 208 -5.85 -15.27 -2.58
N ALA A 209 -4.69 -15.85 -2.26
CA ALA A 209 -3.90 -16.63 -3.21
C ALA A 209 -4.69 -17.82 -3.75
N PHE A 210 -5.38 -18.55 -2.88
CA PHE A 210 -6.20 -19.69 -3.24
C PHE A 210 -7.45 -19.30 -4.04
N GLU A 211 -8.12 -18.17 -3.66
CA GLU A 211 -9.30 -17.67 -4.37
C GLU A 211 -8.97 -17.20 -5.79
N SER A 212 -7.86 -16.47 -5.95
CA SER A 212 -7.48 -15.83 -7.22
C SER A 212 -6.59 -16.70 -8.10
N ARG A 213 -6.00 -17.76 -7.53
CA ARG A 213 -4.93 -18.55 -8.18
C ARG A 213 -3.76 -17.67 -8.63
N SER A 214 -3.36 -16.75 -7.75
CA SER A 214 -2.30 -15.77 -7.96
C SER A 214 -1.26 -15.88 -6.86
N TRP A 215 -0.04 -15.42 -7.10
CA TRP A 215 0.91 -15.13 -6.04
C TRP A 215 0.40 -13.95 -5.21
N VAL A 216 0.51 -14.04 -3.89
CA VAL A 216 0.14 -12.93 -2.98
C VAL A 216 1.32 -12.56 -2.10
N LEU A 217 1.75 -11.31 -2.25
CA LEU A 217 2.80 -10.66 -1.49
C LEU A 217 2.15 -9.78 -0.41
N SER A 218 2.11 -10.24 0.83
CA SER A 218 1.66 -9.41 1.95
C SER A 218 2.85 -8.73 2.60
N VAL A 219 2.91 -7.40 2.55
CA VAL A 219 3.95 -6.62 3.20
C VAL A 219 3.37 -5.78 4.32
N SER A 220 3.96 -5.89 5.50
CA SER A 220 3.52 -5.27 6.75
C SER A 220 4.58 -4.33 7.32
N GLY A 221 4.14 -3.23 7.92
CA GLY A 221 5.01 -2.35 8.67
C GLY A 221 5.36 -2.86 10.06
N LEU A 222 6.35 -2.25 10.66
CA LEU A 222 6.69 -2.36 12.07
C LEU A 222 6.46 -1.02 12.77
N MET A 223 6.22 -1.04 14.07
CA MET A 223 6.17 0.18 14.88
C MET A 223 6.48 -0.14 16.33
N ARG A 224 7.45 0.56 16.89
CA ARG A 224 7.86 0.48 18.29
C ARG A 224 7.89 1.87 18.92
N HIS A 225 7.94 1.95 20.25
CA HIS A 225 8.12 3.24 20.92
C HIS A 225 9.43 3.95 20.52
N GLU A 226 10.46 3.19 20.17
CA GLU A 226 11.76 3.71 19.73
C GLU A 226 11.72 4.38 18.35
N ASP A 227 10.67 4.10 17.56
CA ASP A 227 10.46 4.68 16.24
C ASP A 227 9.72 6.03 16.29
N ILE A 228 9.24 6.42 17.52
CA ILE A 228 8.55 7.70 17.76
C ILE A 228 9.59 8.79 18.04
N PRO A 229 9.68 9.84 17.20
CA PRO A 229 10.60 10.97 17.44
C PRO A 229 10.38 11.64 18.81
N ASP A 230 11.44 12.18 19.40
CA ASP A 230 11.37 12.80 20.72
C ASP A 230 10.53 14.10 20.75
N ASP A 231 10.43 14.79 19.63
CA ASP A 231 9.67 16.02 19.41
C ASP A 231 8.24 15.81 18.92
N MET A 232 7.78 14.55 18.86
CA MET A 232 6.42 14.23 18.41
C MET A 232 5.36 14.80 19.37
N PRO A 233 4.34 15.53 18.89
CA PRO A 233 3.22 15.97 19.72
C PRO A 233 2.55 14.80 20.48
N ALA A 234 2.23 15.02 21.75
CA ALA A 234 1.62 14.03 22.65
C ALA A 234 2.38 12.69 22.79
N ARG A 235 3.69 12.67 22.53
CA ARG A 235 4.54 11.47 22.59
C ARG A 235 4.39 10.68 23.91
N ASP A 236 4.45 11.36 25.05
CA ASP A 236 4.35 10.69 26.36
C ASP A 236 3.00 10.02 26.58
N GLU A 237 1.94 10.63 26.09
CA GLU A 237 0.59 10.06 26.16
C GLU A 237 0.47 8.84 25.25
N ILE A 238 0.99 8.91 24.03
CA ILE A 238 1.02 7.79 23.08
C ILE A 238 1.78 6.61 23.67
N ILE A 239 2.99 6.82 24.19
CA ILE A 239 3.81 5.78 24.81
C ILE A 239 3.12 5.16 26.02
N LYS A 240 2.48 5.98 26.85
CA LYS A 240 1.77 5.50 28.05
C LYS A 240 0.59 4.58 27.69
N ASN A 241 -0.10 4.85 26.59
CA ASN A 241 -1.36 4.20 26.23
C ASN A 241 -1.19 3.10 25.17
N THR A 242 0.04 2.80 24.72
CA THR A 242 0.33 1.76 23.72
C THR A 242 1.32 0.73 24.24
N PRO A 243 1.30 -0.51 23.71
CA PRO A 243 2.37 -1.46 23.97
C PRO A 243 3.66 -1.02 23.29
N ARG A 244 4.83 -1.41 23.86
CA ARG A 244 6.14 -1.06 23.28
C ARG A 244 6.28 -1.48 21.82
N LEU A 245 5.75 -2.65 21.45
CA LEU A 245 5.62 -3.13 20.07
C LEU A 245 4.17 -2.88 19.63
N MET A 246 3.96 -1.80 18.88
CA MET A 246 2.64 -1.36 18.42
C MET A 246 2.19 -2.10 17.16
N SER A 247 3.16 -2.51 16.34
CA SER A 247 2.96 -3.29 15.12
C SER A 247 4.12 -4.27 14.95
N ASP A 248 3.82 -5.56 14.79
CA ASP A 248 4.80 -6.64 14.85
C ASP A 248 5.26 -7.18 13.50
N GLY A 249 4.79 -6.60 12.38
CA GLY A 249 5.12 -7.08 11.04
C GLY A 249 4.10 -8.09 10.53
N GLY A 250 4.57 -9.27 10.12
CA GLY A 250 3.74 -10.34 9.56
C GLY A 250 3.79 -10.43 8.04
N SER A 251 4.85 -9.89 7.42
CA SER A 251 5.06 -10.01 5.97
C SER A 251 5.26 -11.47 5.57
N CYS A 252 4.65 -11.87 4.46
CA CYS A 252 4.62 -13.25 4.00
C CYS A 252 4.29 -13.35 2.50
N ILE A 253 4.54 -14.53 1.92
CA ILE A 253 4.24 -14.83 0.52
C ILE A 253 3.50 -16.16 0.43
N ALA A 254 2.34 -16.16 -0.24
CA ALA A 254 1.59 -17.37 -0.55
C ALA A 254 1.56 -17.64 -2.07
N ALA A 255 1.71 -18.91 -2.41
CA ALA A 255 1.62 -19.40 -3.78
C ALA A 255 0.16 -19.57 -4.24
N PRO A 256 -0.11 -19.67 -5.56
CA PRO A 256 -1.44 -19.78 -6.15
C PRO A 256 -2.30 -20.96 -5.64
N ASP A 257 -1.69 -21.99 -5.05
CA ASP A 257 -2.37 -23.11 -4.38
C ASP A 257 -2.67 -22.85 -2.90
N GLY A 258 -2.29 -21.68 -2.37
CA GLY A 258 -2.41 -21.31 -0.96
C GLY A 258 -1.30 -21.84 -0.06
N ALA A 259 -0.27 -22.49 -0.59
CA ALA A 259 0.91 -22.89 0.17
C ALA A 259 1.78 -21.66 0.52
N TRP A 260 2.46 -21.72 1.65
CA TRP A 260 3.45 -20.70 1.99
C TRP A 260 4.73 -20.86 1.16
N LEU A 261 5.19 -19.80 0.51
CA LEU A 261 6.57 -19.66 0.06
C LEU A 261 7.43 -19.05 1.17
N ILE A 262 6.89 -18.00 1.83
CA ILE A 262 7.46 -17.41 3.05
C ILE A 262 6.31 -17.29 4.06
N GLU A 263 6.47 -17.95 5.23
CA GLU A 263 5.54 -17.82 6.34
C GLU A 263 5.63 -16.41 6.97
N PRO A 264 4.59 -15.95 7.71
CA PRO A 264 4.61 -14.63 8.32
C PRO A 264 5.83 -14.39 9.23
N VAL A 265 6.65 -13.39 8.89
CA VAL A 265 7.82 -12.95 9.65
C VAL A 265 7.42 -11.82 10.60
N VAL A 266 7.83 -11.90 11.87
CA VAL A 266 7.46 -10.92 12.89
C VAL A 266 8.66 -10.38 13.67
N GLY A 267 8.53 -9.16 14.18
CA GLY A 267 9.40 -8.59 15.22
C GLY A 267 10.71 -7.99 14.75
N ALA A 268 11.08 -8.11 13.46
CA ALA A 268 12.34 -7.57 12.94
C ALA A 268 12.13 -6.77 11.64
N GLU A 269 12.97 -5.76 11.41
CA GLU A 269 13.12 -5.17 10.09
C GLU A 269 13.88 -6.15 9.20
N GLU A 270 13.31 -6.47 8.05
CA GLU A 270 13.86 -7.47 7.15
C GLU A 270 13.38 -7.24 5.71
N LEU A 271 14.28 -7.48 4.75
CA LEU A 271 13.94 -7.60 3.34
C LEU A 271 13.69 -9.08 3.03
N LEU A 272 12.45 -9.45 2.82
CA LEU A 272 12.08 -10.80 2.40
C LEU A 272 12.19 -10.87 0.88
N VAL A 273 13.12 -11.68 0.38
CA VAL A 273 13.37 -11.84 -1.05
C VAL A 273 12.92 -13.22 -1.51
N ALA A 274 12.19 -13.28 -2.61
CA ALA A 274 11.74 -14.52 -3.21
C ALA A 274 11.68 -14.42 -4.73
N THR A 275 11.91 -15.57 -5.40
CA THR A 275 11.61 -15.73 -6.82
C THR A 275 10.27 -16.41 -6.99
N VAL A 276 9.37 -15.78 -7.75
CA VAL A 276 8.06 -16.31 -8.10
C VAL A 276 7.99 -16.63 -9.59
N ASP A 277 7.33 -17.71 -9.95
CA ASP A 277 7.22 -18.19 -11.33
C ASP A 277 5.76 -18.15 -11.83
N HIS A 278 5.59 -17.82 -13.09
CA HIS A 278 4.26 -17.72 -13.71
C HIS A 278 3.71 -19.08 -14.16
N GLU A 279 4.56 -20.11 -14.27
CA GLU A 279 4.10 -21.46 -14.58
C GLU A 279 3.14 -21.97 -13.50
N THR A 280 3.45 -21.71 -12.23
CA THR A 280 2.59 -22.09 -11.09
C THR A 280 1.20 -21.45 -11.20
N VAL A 281 1.10 -20.18 -11.62
CA VAL A 281 -0.20 -19.52 -11.88
C VAL A 281 -0.98 -20.27 -12.96
N ARG A 282 -0.35 -20.52 -14.11
CA ARG A 282 -1.01 -21.22 -15.24
C ARG A 282 -1.48 -22.62 -14.87
N ARG A 283 -0.71 -23.35 -14.08
CA ARG A 283 -1.06 -24.69 -13.59
C ARG A 283 -2.29 -24.65 -12.68
N GLU A 284 -2.29 -23.72 -11.71
CA GLU A 284 -3.38 -23.62 -10.74
C GLU A 284 -4.67 -23.07 -11.36
N ARG A 285 -4.57 -22.15 -12.34
CA ARG A 285 -5.73 -21.65 -13.10
C ARG A 285 -6.35 -22.68 -14.03
N GLN A 286 -5.72 -23.80 -14.30
CA GLN A 286 -6.36 -24.91 -15.01
C GLN A 286 -7.59 -25.44 -14.25
N ASN A 287 -7.54 -25.48 -12.92
CA ASN A 287 -8.66 -25.93 -12.11
C ASN A 287 -9.71 -24.84 -11.85
N PHE A 288 -9.27 -23.60 -11.69
CA PHE A 288 -10.14 -22.49 -11.34
C PHE A 288 -9.55 -21.17 -11.83
N ASP A 289 -10.21 -20.55 -12.80
CA ASP A 289 -9.91 -19.18 -13.23
C ASP A 289 -11.13 -18.30 -12.95
N PRO A 290 -11.08 -17.42 -11.92
CA PRO A 290 -12.27 -16.70 -11.43
C PRO A 290 -12.89 -15.77 -12.46
N PHE A 291 -12.10 -15.23 -13.38
CA PHE A 291 -12.60 -14.36 -14.46
C PHE A 291 -12.43 -14.95 -15.87
N GLY A 292 -11.94 -16.19 -15.95
CA GLY A 292 -11.93 -17.01 -17.17
C GLY A 292 -13.13 -17.99 -17.20
N HIS A 293 -12.85 -19.31 -17.14
CA HIS A 293 -13.87 -20.35 -17.32
C HIS A 293 -14.86 -20.49 -16.14
N TYR A 294 -14.60 -19.85 -14.97
CA TYR A 294 -15.58 -19.76 -13.87
C TYR A 294 -16.40 -18.47 -13.91
N SER A 295 -16.11 -17.54 -14.83
CA SER A 295 -16.89 -16.32 -14.99
C SER A 295 -18.27 -16.59 -15.62
N ARG A 296 -19.30 -15.95 -15.08
CA ARG A 296 -20.69 -16.02 -15.58
C ARG A 296 -21.21 -14.60 -15.83
N PRO A 297 -20.68 -13.88 -16.86
CA PRO A 297 -21.07 -12.50 -17.16
C PRO A 297 -22.52 -12.37 -17.62
N ASP A 298 -23.16 -13.49 -17.98
CA ASP A 298 -24.60 -13.60 -18.26
C ASP A 298 -25.45 -13.50 -16.97
N VAL A 299 -24.87 -13.76 -15.78
CA VAL A 299 -25.56 -13.75 -14.49
C VAL A 299 -25.03 -12.65 -13.55
N LEU A 300 -23.70 -12.48 -13.50
CA LEU A 300 -23.02 -11.58 -12.57
C LEU A 300 -22.15 -10.58 -13.33
N GLN A 301 -22.39 -9.30 -13.13
CA GLN A 301 -21.62 -8.22 -13.74
C GLN A 301 -21.15 -7.25 -12.66
N LEU A 302 -19.85 -6.94 -12.68
CA LEU A 302 -19.24 -5.89 -11.85
C LEU A 302 -19.03 -4.64 -12.70
N LYS A 303 -19.57 -3.51 -12.24
CA LYS A 303 -19.30 -2.19 -12.82
C LYS A 303 -18.38 -1.40 -11.89
N VAL A 304 -17.22 -1.02 -12.38
CA VAL A 304 -16.23 -0.23 -11.65
C VAL A 304 -16.13 1.17 -12.23
N ASN A 305 -16.38 2.19 -11.42
CA ASN A 305 -16.12 3.57 -11.81
C ASN A 305 -14.67 3.92 -11.47
N ARG A 306 -13.83 4.13 -12.48
CA ARG A 306 -12.42 4.51 -12.35
C ARG A 306 -12.14 5.98 -12.64
N ALA A 307 -13.17 6.82 -12.68
CA ALA A 307 -12.95 8.26 -12.70
C ALA A 307 -12.37 8.73 -11.37
N ARG A 308 -11.36 9.62 -11.41
CA ARG A 308 -10.93 10.34 -10.21
C ARG A 308 -12.08 11.24 -9.78
N GLN A 309 -12.51 11.14 -8.53
CA GLN A 309 -13.64 11.91 -8.02
C GLN A 309 -13.18 13.31 -7.64
N THR A 310 -13.56 14.28 -8.43
CA THR A 310 -13.39 15.71 -8.15
C THR A 310 -14.69 16.29 -7.57
N GLY A 311 -14.56 17.20 -6.62
CA GLY A 311 -15.73 17.83 -5.99
C GLY A 311 -16.38 18.91 -6.85
N VAL A 312 -15.64 19.47 -7.83
CA VAL A 312 -16.07 20.61 -8.66
C VAL A 312 -15.40 20.52 -10.03
N ASP A 313 -16.18 20.73 -11.06
CA ASP A 313 -15.69 21.02 -12.40
C ASP A 313 -15.84 22.54 -12.63
N PHE A 314 -14.72 23.23 -12.79
CA PHE A 314 -14.72 24.65 -13.16
C PHE A 314 -14.82 24.77 -14.68
N THR A 315 -15.83 25.49 -15.12
CA THR A 315 -15.97 25.89 -16.53
C THR A 315 -15.87 27.41 -16.58
N ASP A 316 -14.74 27.92 -17.07
CA ASP A 316 -14.63 29.34 -17.37
C ASP A 316 -15.27 29.59 -18.72
N GLU A 317 -16.13 30.61 -18.83
CA GLU A 317 -16.56 31.07 -20.14
C GLU A 317 -15.31 31.57 -20.88
N ASP A 318 -15.07 31.07 -22.10
CA ASP A 318 -14.04 31.63 -22.97
C ASP A 318 -14.29 33.15 -23.09
N GLU A 319 -13.46 33.95 -22.44
CA GLU A 319 -13.41 35.40 -22.76
C GLU A 319 -12.96 35.47 -24.22
N GLY A 320 -13.96 35.52 -25.09
CA GLY A 320 -13.76 35.72 -26.51
C GLY A 320 -12.97 37.03 -26.74
N VAL A 321 -11.70 36.84 -27.16
CA VAL A 321 -10.87 37.92 -27.73
C VAL A 321 -11.11 37.97 -29.23
#